data_8dcbd0337fb21bc3789a2453747eef68
#
_entry.id   8dcbd0337fb21bc3789a2453747eef68
#
_cell.length_a   1.000
_cell.length_b   1.000
_cell.length_c   1.000
_cell.angle_alpha   90.00
_cell.angle_beta   90.00
_cell.angle_gamma   90.00
#
_symmetry.space_group_name_H-M   'P 1'
#
loop_
_entity.id
_entity.type
_entity.pdbx_description
1 polymer ?
#
loop_
_entity_poly.entity_id
_entity_poly.type
_entity_poly.pdbx_seq_one_letter_code
_entity_poly.pdbx_strand_id
1 'polypeptide(L)'
;MGDRLKQDDYVIGPASRDDIPALLELQKANLAGAGGALSVQFSSEWFERSMDEMPIMVAKRDGMLVGYLVSSSRTATRHLALSEAKYRAYSASPDAYNSGPLCVAASERGRGLAPRLFHAMRAHLPGREAVTFIRRDNSSSRALHRKLAFREVATFTYSSVDYLVAVHRE
;
A
#
# COMPACT_ATOMS: atom_id res chain seq x y z
N MET A 1 -27.32 -23.25 -8.24
CA MET A 1 -27.75 -22.07 -7.47
C MET A 1 -26.50 -21.34 -7.04
N GLY A 2 -26.18 -20.28 -7.73
CA GLY A 2 -24.91 -19.57 -7.58
C GLY A 2 -24.77 -18.96 -6.21
N ASP A 3 -23.66 -19.28 -5.60
CA ASP A 3 -23.11 -18.59 -4.45
C ASP A 3 -22.81 -17.14 -4.86
N ARG A 4 -23.77 -16.24 -4.66
CA ARG A 4 -23.53 -14.81 -4.64
C ARG A 4 -22.68 -14.58 -3.39
N LEU A 5 -21.37 -14.73 -3.55
CA LEU A 5 -20.39 -14.32 -2.56
C LEU A 5 -20.77 -12.91 -2.14
N LYS A 6 -21.18 -12.78 -0.90
CA LYS A 6 -21.57 -11.52 -0.29
C LYS A 6 -20.37 -10.57 -0.35
N GLN A 7 -20.44 -9.62 -1.28
CA GLN A 7 -19.48 -8.55 -1.45
C GLN A 7 -19.44 -7.59 -0.25
N ASP A 8 -20.33 -7.83 0.73
CA ASP A 8 -20.61 -6.95 1.86
C ASP A 8 -19.93 -7.35 3.19
N ASP A 9 -19.06 -8.38 3.19
CA ASP A 9 -18.45 -8.87 4.43
C ASP A 9 -17.28 -8.02 4.94
N TYR A 10 -16.86 -6.99 4.19
CA TYR A 10 -15.73 -6.14 4.57
C TYR A 10 -16.15 -4.72 4.92
N VAL A 11 -15.68 -4.23 6.06
CA VAL A 11 -15.75 -2.82 6.44
C VAL A 11 -14.42 -2.18 6.09
N ILE A 12 -14.44 -1.15 5.23
CA ILE A 12 -13.25 -0.45 4.78
C ILE A 12 -13.33 1.01 5.21
N GLY A 13 -12.28 1.49 5.85
CA GLY A 13 -12.19 2.88 6.32
C GLY A 13 -10.81 3.20 6.87
N PRO A 14 -10.62 4.43 7.36
CA PRO A 14 -9.37 4.84 7.99
C PRO A 14 -9.07 4.05 9.25
N ALA A 15 -7.81 3.68 9.43
CA ALA A 15 -7.33 3.06 10.65
C ALA A 15 -7.36 4.04 11.81
N SER A 16 -7.56 3.51 13.01
CA SER A 16 -7.33 4.21 14.28
C SER A 16 -6.08 3.67 14.98
N ARG A 17 -5.67 4.32 16.06
CA ARG A 17 -4.53 3.86 16.87
C ARG A 17 -4.77 2.45 17.45
N ASP A 18 -6.01 2.11 17.73
CA ASP A 18 -6.38 0.76 18.21
C ASP A 18 -6.09 -0.34 17.17
N ASP A 19 -5.96 0.01 15.90
CA ASP A 19 -5.64 -0.93 14.83
C ASP A 19 -4.14 -1.24 14.72
N ILE A 20 -3.27 -0.47 15.37
CA ILE A 20 -1.81 -0.61 15.23
C ILE A 20 -1.30 -2.01 15.56
N PRO A 21 -1.71 -2.66 16.65
CA PRO A 21 -1.27 -4.04 16.91
C PRO A 21 -1.61 -5.01 15.77
N ALA A 22 -2.79 -4.91 15.20
CA ALA A 22 -3.22 -5.75 14.08
C ALA A 22 -2.47 -5.40 12.78
N LEU A 23 -2.17 -4.12 12.53
CA LEU A 23 -1.32 -3.69 11.41
C LEU A 23 0.08 -4.31 11.50
N LEU A 24 0.69 -4.29 12.69
CA LEU A 24 2.00 -4.89 12.91
C LEU A 24 2.01 -6.40 12.69
N GLU A 25 0.99 -7.11 13.17
CA GLU A 25 0.85 -8.55 12.97
C GLU A 25 0.68 -8.91 11.49
N LEU A 26 -0.20 -8.18 10.77
CA LEU A 26 -0.38 -8.43 9.35
C LEU A 26 0.87 -8.10 8.53
N GLN A 27 1.56 -7.01 8.87
CA GLN A 27 2.85 -6.65 8.27
C GLN A 27 3.87 -7.78 8.46
N LYS A 28 4.04 -8.26 9.69
CA LYS A 28 4.97 -9.34 10.03
C LYS A 28 4.71 -10.61 9.21
N ALA A 29 3.45 -10.99 9.05
CA ALA A 29 3.06 -12.17 8.26
C ALA A 29 3.35 -12.02 6.76
N ASN A 30 3.56 -10.81 6.27
CA ASN A 30 3.76 -10.50 4.84
C ASN A 30 5.17 -9.99 4.51
N LEU A 31 6.10 -10.00 5.46
CA LEU A 31 7.50 -9.71 5.18
C LEU A 31 8.11 -10.78 4.26
N ALA A 32 9.10 -10.40 3.45
CA ALA A 32 9.76 -11.29 2.52
C ALA A 32 10.31 -12.57 3.19
N GLY A 33 10.86 -12.45 4.39
CA GLY A 33 11.35 -13.59 5.18
C GLY A 33 10.27 -14.52 5.72
N ALA A 34 9.01 -14.11 5.72
CA ALA A 34 7.85 -14.91 6.14
C ALA A 34 7.01 -15.41 4.94
N GLY A 35 7.57 -15.38 3.72
CA GLY A 35 6.89 -15.81 2.49
C GLY A 35 6.03 -14.72 1.84
N GLY A 36 6.10 -13.48 2.30
CA GLY A 36 5.47 -12.31 1.70
C GLY A 36 6.40 -11.55 0.75
N ALA A 37 5.96 -10.38 0.32
CA ALA A 37 6.67 -9.54 -0.64
C ALA A 37 6.92 -8.10 -0.15
N LEU A 38 6.70 -7.81 1.14
CA LEU A 38 6.93 -6.47 1.69
C LEU A 38 8.41 -6.15 1.73
N SER A 39 8.78 -5.05 1.08
CA SER A 39 10.15 -4.51 1.07
C SER A 39 10.40 -3.49 2.18
N VAL A 40 9.35 -3.06 2.89
CA VAL A 40 9.41 -2.03 3.93
C VAL A 40 8.69 -2.52 5.18
N GLN A 41 9.27 -2.24 6.34
CA GLN A 41 8.70 -2.52 7.64
C GLN A 41 8.64 -1.25 8.47
N PHE A 42 7.47 -0.97 9.05
CA PHE A 42 7.26 0.20 9.89
C PHE A 42 7.08 -0.20 11.36
N SER A 43 7.53 0.68 12.26
CA SER A 43 7.34 0.54 13.70
C SER A 43 5.95 1.04 14.15
N SER A 44 5.57 0.69 15.38
CA SER A 44 4.37 1.24 16.02
C SER A 44 4.37 2.76 16.03
N GLU A 45 5.49 3.36 16.43
CA GLU A 45 5.65 4.83 16.50
C GLU A 45 5.55 5.49 15.14
N TRP A 46 6.01 4.80 14.09
CA TRP A 46 5.86 5.30 12.73
C TRP A 46 4.39 5.32 12.32
N PHE A 47 3.65 4.25 12.58
CA PHE A 47 2.22 4.19 12.28
C PHE A 47 1.45 5.30 13.01
N GLU A 48 1.70 5.51 14.29
CA GLU A 48 1.06 6.57 15.08
C GLU A 48 1.26 7.95 14.43
N ARG A 49 2.50 8.31 14.16
CA ARG A 49 2.83 9.62 13.56
C ARG A 49 2.27 9.77 12.14
N SER A 50 2.35 8.70 11.36
CA SER A 50 1.87 8.73 9.97
C SER A 50 0.37 8.92 9.87
N MET A 51 -0.40 8.32 10.79
CA MET A 51 -1.87 8.48 10.85
C MET A 51 -2.30 9.92 11.13
N ASP A 52 -1.49 10.69 11.84
CA ASP A 52 -1.79 12.11 12.12
C ASP A 52 -1.66 12.98 10.85
N GLU A 53 -0.86 12.56 9.89
CA GLU A 53 -0.62 13.31 8.65
C GLU A 53 -1.50 12.83 7.49
N MET A 54 -1.63 11.52 7.32
CA MET A 54 -2.29 10.91 6.16
C MET A 54 -3.00 9.61 6.54
N PRO A 55 -4.11 9.28 5.85
CA PRO A 55 -4.88 8.10 6.19
C PRO A 55 -4.15 6.80 5.86
N ILE A 56 -4.37 5.80 6.70
CA ILE A 56 -4.08 4.40 6.41
C ILE A 56 -5.44 3.72 6.27
N MET A 57 -5.74 3.16 5.10
CA MET A 57 -6.98 2.44 4.89
C MET A 57 -6.85 1.01 5.38
N VAL A 58 -7.84 0.55 6.12
CA VAL A 58 -7.92 -0.84 6.60
C VAL A 58 -9.20 -1.50 6.13
N ALA A 59 -9.12 -2.80 5.90
CA ALA A 59 -10.26 -3.67 5.66
C ALA A 59 -10.40 -4.62 6.83
N LYS A 60 -11.62 -4.70 7.39
CA LYS A 60 -11.96 -5.61 8.48
C LYS A 60 -13.07 -6.55 8.03
N ARG A 61 -12.97 -7.80 8.46
CA ARG A 61 -13.99 -8.82 8.32
C ARG A 61 -14.26 -9.42 9.68
N ASP A 62 -15.51 -9.42 10.09
CA ASP A 62 -15.92 -9.90 11.44
C ASP A 62 -15.09 -9.23 12.56
N GLY A 63 -14.80 -7.93 12.41
CA GLY A 63 -14.00 -7.16 13.36
C GLY A 63 -12.50 -7.38 13.29
N MET A 64 -12.00 -8.32 12.48
CA MET A 64 -10.58 -8.62 12.32
C MET A 64 -9.98 -7.86 11.13
N LEU A 65 -8.82 -7.24 11.33
CA LEU A 65 -8.10 -6.55 10.28
C LEU A 65 -7.48 -7.58 9.32
N VAL A 66 -7.88 -7.52 8.05
CA VAL A 66 -7.47 -8.48 7.02
C VAL A 66 -6.75 -7.84 5.83
N GLY A 67 -6.66 -6.53 5.80
CA GLY A 67 -5.91 -5.81 4.77
C GLY A 67 -5.68 -4.37 5.15
N TYR A 68 -4.65 -3.77 4.57
CA TYR A 68 -4.39 -2.33 4.71
C TYR A 68 -3.66 -1.77 3.49
N LEU A 69 -3.83 -0.47 3.29
CA LEU A 69 -3.06 0.34 2.35
C LEU A 69 -2.58 1.58 3.08
N VAL A 70 -1.28 1.79 3.10
CA VAL A 70 -0.67 2.98 3.69
C VAL A 70 -0.63 4.10 2.66
N SER A 71 -0.97 5.31 3.08
CA SER A 71 -0.51 6.53 2.43
C SER A 71 0.39 7.30 3.39
N SER A 72 1.40 7.98 2.85
CA SER A 72 2.31 8.78 3.65
C SER A 72 2.93 9.92 2.83
N SER A 73 3.33 10.98 3.52
CA SER A 73 4.07 12.06 2.88
C SER A 73 5.50 11.61 2.54
N ARG A 74 6.12 12.28 1.60
CA ARG A 74 7.55 12.07 1.32
C ARG A 74 8.40 12.26 2.56
N THR A 75 8.07 13.23 3.40
CA THR A 75 8.79 13.51 4.64
C THR A 75 8.73 12.33 5.60
N ALA A 76 7.57 11.66 5.73
CA ALA A 76 7.39 10.50 6.61
C ALA A 76 8.29 9.32 6.24
N THR A 77 8.70 9.20 4.99
CA THR A 77 9.57 8.11 4.50
C THR A 77 10.98 8.55 4.12
N ARG A 78 11.37 9.78 4.46
CA ARG A 78 12.70 10.33 4.11
C ARG A 78 13.86 9.52 4.70
N HIS A 79 13.65 8.85 5.82
CA HIS A 79 14.63 7.96 6.45
C HIS A 79 14.82 6.64 5.70
N LEU A 80 13.95 6.31 4.74
CA LEU A 80 14.03 5.08 3.95
C LEU A 80 14.78 5.36 2.64
N ALA A 81 16.00 4.84 2.53
CA ALA A 81 16.82 5.02 1.34
C ALA A 81 16.14 4.51 0.06
N LEU A 82 15.35 3.44 0.15
CA LEU A 82 14.59 2.89 -0.96
C LEU A 82 13.51 3.89 -1.44
N SER A 83 12.81 4.55 -0.53
CA SER A 83 11.83 5.59 -0.87
C SER A 83 12.49 6.80 -1.52
N GLU A 84 13.63 7.24 -1.01
CA GLU A 84 14.37 8.36 -1.62
C GLU A 84 14.91 8.00 -3.00
N ALA A 85 15.35 6.76 -3.22
CA ALA A 85 15.77 6.29 -4.54
C ALA A 85 14.63 6.38 -5.57
N LYS A 86 13.41 6.04 -5.16
CA LYS A 86 12.20 6.22 -5.98
C LYS A 86 12.03 7.68 -6.44
N TYR A 87 12.17 8.64 -5.51
CA TYR A 87 11.99 10.05 -5.82
C TYR A 87 13.17 10.66 -6.59
N ARG A 88 14.35 10.06 -6.52
CA ARG A 88 15.46 10.44 -7.42
C ARG A 88 15.21 9.94 -8.85
N ALA A 89 14.54 8.80 -9.00
CA ALA A 89 14.25 8.22 -10.32
C ALA A 89 13.08 8.93 -11.02
N TYR A 90 12.15 9.52 -10.25
CA TYR A 90 10.96 10.16 -10.79
C TYR A 90 10.65 11.47 -10.08
N SER A 91 10.51 12.53 -10.86
CA SER A 91 10.14 13.86 -10.37
C SER A 91 8.63 13.93 -10.15
N ALA A 92 8.20 13.59 -8.95
CA ALA A 92 6.78 13.58 -8.57
C ALA A 92 6.23 15.01 -8.43
N SER A 93 4.90 15.13 -8.55
CA SER A 93 4.18 16.37 -8.27
C SER A 93 4.39 16.84 -6.83
N PRO A 94 4.32 18.15 -6.54
CA PRO A 94 4.47 18.67 -5.18
C PRO A 94 3.45 18.10 -4.19
N ASP A 95 2.26 17.74 -4.66
CA ASP A 95 1.17 17.16 -3.88
C ASP A 95 1.20 15.62 -3.81
N ALA A 96 2.20 15.00 -4.42
CA ALA A 96 2.31 13.55 -4.47
C ALA A 96 2.39 12.92 -3.07
N TYR A 97 1.87 11.71 -2.96
CA TYR A 97 1.98 10.91 -1.74
C TYR A 97 2.51 9.52 -2.06
N ASN A 98 3.14 8.89 -1.08
CA ASN A 98 3.51 7.49 -1.19
C ASN A 98 2.26 6.62 -1.08
N SER A 99 1.99 5.79 -2.07
CA SER A 99 0.93 4.79 -2.05
C SER A 99 1.54 3.42 -1.79
N GLY A 100 1.32 2.91 -0.61
CA GLY A 100 1.86 1.63 -0.17
C GLY A 100 2.70 1.74 1.11
N PRO A 101 3.01 0.61 1.73
CA PRO A 101 2.71 -0.74 1.28
C PRO A 101 1.21 -1.08 1.29
N LEU A 102 0.86 -2.00 0.41
CA LEU A 102 -0.45 -2.64 0.35
C LEU A 102 -0.30 -4.08 0.84
N CYS A 103 -1.13 -4.48 1.76
CA CYS A 103 -1.05 -5.78 2.38
C CYS A 103 -2.44 -6.39 2.54
N VAL A 104 -2.60 -7.62 2.09
CA VAL A 104 -3.84 -8.39 2.24
C VAL A 104 -3.50 -9.74 2.85
N ALA A 105 -4.25 -10.16 3.88
CA ALA A 105 -4.08 -11.47 4.51
C ALA A 105 -4.17 -12.57 3.45
N ALA A 106 -3.33 -13.59 3.57
CA ALA A 106 -3.24 -14.66 2.57
C ALA A 106 -4.59 -15.33 2.29
N SER A 107 -5.40 -15.53 3.34
CA SER A 107 -6.75 -16.12 3.24
C SER A 107 -7.77 -15.23 2.50
N GLU A 108 -7.49 -13.95 2.35
CA GLU A 108 -8.40 -12.96 1.75
C GLU A 108 -7.94 -12.48 0.36
N ARG A 109 -6.84 -13.01 -0.14
CA ARG A 109 -6.34 -12.66 -1.48
C ARG A 109 -7.27 -13.17 -2.58
N GLY A 110 -7.27 -12.46 -3.72
CA GLY A 110 -8.12 -12.80 -4.86
C GLY A 110 -9.60 -12.46 -4.69
N ARG A 111 -9.96 -11.71 -3.65
CA ARG A 111 -11.34 -11.29 -3.37
C ARG A 111 -11.62 -9.82 -3.68
N GLY A 112 -10.71 -9.14 -4.38
CA GLY A 112 -10.89 -7.75 -4.78
C GLY A 112 -10.69 -6.73 -3.67
N LEU A 113 -10.02 -7.06 -2.56
CA LEU A 113 -9.76 -6.13 -1.46
C LEU A 113 -8.81 -5.00 -1.85
N ALA A 114 -7.75 -5.32 -2.58
CA ALA A 114 -6.75 -4.32 -2.96
C ALA A 114 -7.35 -3.16 -3.77
N PRO A 115 -8.18 -3.39 -4.82
CA PRO A 115 -8.91 -2.32 -5.49
C PRO A 115 -9.80 -1.50 -4.56
N ARG A 116 -10.51 -2.15 -3.64
CA ARG A 116 -11.40 -1.46 -2.70
C ARG A 116 -10.65 -0.56 -1.74
N LEU A 117 -9.51 -1.01 -1.21
CA LEU A 117 -8.63 -0.21 -0.37
C LEU A 117 -8.09 1.00 -1.14
N PHE A 118 -7.67 0.81 -2.38
CA PHE A 118 -7.17 1.88 -3.21
C PHE A 118 -8.26 2.91 -3.55
N HIS A 119 -9.45 2.48 -3.90
CA HIS A 119 -10.57 3.40 -4.15
C HIS A 119 -10.95 4.19 -2.90
N ALA A 120 -10.97 3.56 -1.73
CA ALA A 120 -11.22 4.25 -0.47
C ALA A 120 -10.12 5.30 -0.18
N MET A 121 -8.86 4.96 -0.43
CA MET A 121 -7.74 5.90 -0.27
C MET A 121 -7.89 7.12 -1.19
N ARG A 122 -8.23 6.91 -2.46
CA ARG A 122 -8.43 8.00 -3.42
C ARG A 122 -9.54 8.95 -3.01
N ALA A 123 -10.61 8.44 -2.42
CA ALA A 123 -11.70 9.28 -1.93
C ALA A 123 -11.25 10.25 -0.82
N HIS A 124 -10.21 9.88 -0.07
CA HIS A 124 -9.60 10.76 0.97
C HIS A 124 -8.52 11.69 0.43
N LEU A 125 -7.94 11.37 -0.73
CA LEU A 125 -6.83 12.11 -1.34
C LEU A 125 -7.15 12.45 -2.81
N PRO A 126 -8.28 13.16 -3.07
CA PRO A 126 -8.74 13.40 -4.43
C PRO A 126 -7.75 14.24 -5.24
N GLY A 127 -7.54 13.88 -6.50
CA GLY A 127 -6.70 14.60 -7.45
C GLY A 127 -5.20 14.56 -7.18
N ARG A 128 -4.74 13.95 -6.09
CA ARG A 128 -3.32 13.86 -5.74
C ARG A 128 -2.63 12.72 -6.47
N GLU A 129 -1.37 12.93 -6.84
CA GLU A 129 -0.56 11.89 -7.47
C GLU A 129 -0.15 10.83 -6.45
N ALA A 130 -0.55 9.59 -6.70
CA ALA A 130 -0.08 8.43 -5.96
C ALA A 130 1.21 7.91 -6.59
N VAL A 131 2.27 7.73 -5.81
CA VAL A 131 3.57 7.23 -6.26
C VAL A 131 3.94 5.99 -5.46
N THR A 132 4.25 4.92 -6.16
CA THR A 132 4.72 3.67 -5.54
C THR A 132 5.96 3.15 -6.23
N PHE A 133 6.70 2.26 -5.57
CA PHE A 133 7.70 1.43 -6.21
C PHE A 133 7.30 -0.04 -6.14
N ILE A 134 7.69 -0.78 -7.15
CA ILE A 134 7.39 -2.21 -7.27
C ILE A 134 8.66 -2.92 -7.71
N ARG A 135 8.99 -4.04 -7.09
CA ARG A 135 10.08 -4.89 -7.62
C ARG A 135 9.73 -5.30 -9.05
N ARG A 136 10.71 -5.19 -9.93
CA ARG A 136 10.52 -5.48 -11.35
C ARG A 136 10.07 -6.91 -11.61
N ASP A 137 10.49 -7.85 -10.77
CA ASP A 137 10.13 -9.27 -10.84
C ASP A 137 8.79 -9.61 -10.14
N ASN A 138 8.14 -8.65 -9.47
CA ASN A 138 6.85 -8.86 -8.82
C ASN A 138 5.71 -8.67 -9.83
N SER A 139 5.50 -9.70 -10.66
CA SER A 139 4.48 -9.67 -11.73
C SER A 139 3.06 -9.49 -11.21
N SER A 140 2.73 -10.04 -10.06
CA SER A 140 1.40 -9.93 -9.43
C SER A 140 1.10 -8.49 -9.04
N SER A 141 2.03 -7.81 -8.38
CA SER A 141 1.88 -6.41 -7.99
C SER A 141 1.83 -5.49 -9.21
N ARG A 142 2.65 -5.73 -10.22
CA ARG A 142 2.63 -4.97 -11.46
C ARG A 142 1.26 -5.09 -12.17
N ALA A 143 0.75 -6.32 -12.28
CA ALA A 143 -0.56 -6.57 -12.89
C ALA A 143 -1.69 -5.87 -12.12
N LEU A 144 -1.66 -5.91 -10.78
CA LEU A 144 -2.63 -5.23 -9.94
C LEU A 144 -2.59 -3.72 -10.17
N HIS A 145 -1.41 -3.11 -10.14
CA HIS A 145 -1.28 -1.66 -10.30
C HIS A 145 -1.70 -1.19 -11.69
N ARG A 146 -1.44 -1.99 -12.74
CA ARG A 146 -1.97 -1.69 -14.08
C ARG A 146 -3.50 -1.70 -14.11
N LYS A 147 -4.14 -2.65 -13.46
CA LYS A 147 -5.61 -2.70 -13.35
C LYS A 147 -6.15 -1.50 -12.58
N LEU A 148 -5.39 -0.96 -11.64
CA LEU A 148 -5.71 0.27 -10.90
C LEU A 148 -5.33 1.55 -11.67
N ALA A 149 -4.98 1.44 -12.95
CA ALA A 149 -4.58 2.53 -13.83
C ALA A 149 -3.29 3.27 -13.41
N PHE A 150 -2.40 2.61 -12.67
CA PHE A 150 -1.04 3.09 -12.50
C PHE A 150 -0.25 2.93 -13.78
N ARG A 151 0.59 3.91 -14.08
CA ARG A 151 1.54 3.91 -15.19
C ARG A 151 2.95 3.70 -14.65
N GLU A 152 3.70 2.79 -15.27
CA GLU A 152 5.12 2.61 -15.00
C GLU A 152 5.90 3.75 -15.67
N VAL A 153 6.59 4.59 -14.91
CA VAL A 153 7.19 5.84 -15.39
C VAL A 153 8.71 5.90 -15.30
N ALA A 154 9.32 5.07 -14.45
CA ALA A 154 10.77 5.04 -14.27
C ALA A 154 11.23 3.70 -13.73
N THR A 155 12.53 3.46 -13.79
CA THR A 155 13.18 2.29 -13.18
C THR A 155 14.39 2.73 -12.37
N PHE A 156 14.74 1.97 -11.35
CA PHE A 156 15.95 2.20 -10.56
C PHE A 156 16.43 0.89 -9.94
N THR A 157 17.70 0.87 -9.55
CA THR A 157 18.30 -0.27 -8.85
C THR A 157 18.69 0.18 -7.43
N TYR A 158 18.33 -0.62 -6.44
CA TYR A 158 18.69 -0.39 -5.06
C TYR A 158 19.10 -1.71 -4.41
N SER A 159 20.29 -1.74 -3.76
CA SER A 159 20.86 -2.96 -3.17
C SER A 159 20.82 -4.18 -4.10
N SER A 160 21.21 -4.00 -5.36
CA SER A 160 21.23 -5.03 -6.42
C SER A 160 19.85 -5.59 -6.80
N VAL A 161 18.78 -4.91 -6.42
CA VAL A 161 17.41 -5.26 -6.81
C VAL A 161 16.85 -4.18 -7.73
N ASP A 162 16.25 -4.61 -8.84
CA ASP A 162 15.61 -3.72 -9.80
C ASP A 162 14.17 -3.43 -9.40
N TYR A 163 13.84 -2.13 -9.39
CA TYR A 163 12.52 -1.61 -9.10
C TYR A 163 12.01 -0.76 -10.27
N LEU A 164 10.72 -0.59 -10.31
CA LEU A 164 10.08 0.43 -11.13
C LEU A 164 9.26 1.38 -10.26
N VAL A 165 9.09 2.58 -10.78
CA VAL A 165 8.17 3.58 -10.21
C VAL A 165 6.88 3.53 -11.00
N ALA A 166 5.76 3.43 -10.31
CA ALA A 166 4.43 3.51 -10.89
C ALA A 166 3.64 4.65 -10.23
N VAL A 167 2.88 5.37 -11.03
CA VAL A 167 2.12 6.54 -10.60
C VAL A 167 0.69 6.47 -11.08
N HIS A 168 -0.20 7.03 -10.26
CA HIS A 168 -1.59 7.22 -10.60
C HIS A 168 -1.99 8.67 -10.32
N ARG A 169 -2.67 9.28 -11.29
CA ARG A 169 -3.34 10.58 -11.13
C ARG A 169 -4.69 10.53 -11.86
N GLU A 170 -5.72 11.10 -11.27
CA GLU A 170 -7.02 11.30 -11.92
C GLU A 170 -6.96 12.38 -12.98
#